data_5e4afea9a997915df4389bb7959cf502
#
_entry.id   5e4afea9a997915df4389bb7959cf502
#
_cell.length_a   1.000
_cell.length_b   1.000
_cell.length_c   1.000
_cell.angle_alpha   90.00
_cell.angle_beta   90.00
_cell.angle_gamma   90.00
#
_symmetry.space_group_name_H-M   'P 1'
#
loop_
_entity.id
_entity.type
_entity.pdbx_description
1 polymer ?
#
loop_
_entity_poly.entity_id
_entity_poly.type
_entity_poly.pdbx_seq_one_letter_code
_entity_poly.pdbx_strand_id
1 'polypeptide(L)'
;MDKAIAAHETAVSPQEALIYAMVTLSAVDREMTDRELRKIGDIVNTLPIFGGFDTDRLIHVAEACGAITRETDGLHEVLTVIATALPKKLHETAYALAVEVAAADLHVEQEELRFLELLRDVLDVDTLTAAAIERGARARYRTL
;
A
#
# COMPACT_ATOMS: atom_id res chain seq x y z
N MET A 1 28.70 9.89 3.77
CA MET A 1 28.36 8.67 3.59
C MET A 1 27.05 8.45 3.99
N ASP A 2 26.84 8.47 5.18
CA ASP A 2 25.52 8.23 5.66
C ASP A 2 24.54 9.19 5.13
N LYS A 3 25.00 10.39 4.72
CA LYS A 3 24.14 11.32 4.13
C LYS A 3 23.53 10.86 2.86
N ALA A 4 24.28 10.18 2.04
CA ALA A 4 23.76 9.66 0.80
C ALA A 4 22.68 8.63 1.05
N ILE A 5 22.85 7.82 2.08
CA ILE A 5 21.86 6.82 2.43
C ILE A 5 20.60 7.48 2.95
N ALA A 6 20.76 8.45 3.81
CA ALA A 6 19.62 9.16 4.36
C ALA A 6 18.83 9.88 3.27
N ALA A 7 19.54 10.52 2.36
CA ALA A 7 18.87 11.20 1.26
C ALA A 7 18.14 10.21 0.38
N HIS A 8 18.72 9.04 0.19
CA HIS A 8 18.10 8.02 -0.60
C HIS A 8 16.82 7.50 0.06
N GLU A 9 16.86 7.33 1.37
CA GLU A 9 15.69 6.89 2.12
C GLU A 9 14.59 7.91 2.06
N THR A 10 14.94 9.20 2.07
CA THR A 10 13.93 10.23 2.00
C THR A 10 13.43 10.43 0.59
N ALA A 11 13.95 9.66 -0.37
CA ALA A 11 13.49 9.76 -1.74
C ALA A 11 12.11 9.14 -1.96
N VAL A 12 11.60 8.36 -1.00
CA VAL A 12 10.26 7.78 -1.15
C VAL A 12 9.23 8.88 -0.92
N SER A 13 8.47 9.18 -1.97
CA SER A 13 7.46 10.22 -1.90
C SER A 13 6.18 9.68 -1.27
N PRO A 14 5.27 10.56 -0.83
CA PRO A 14 3.97 10.09 -0.34
C PRO A 14 3.23 9.26 -1.37
N GLN A 15 3.26 9.63 -2.64
CA GLN A 15 2.60 8.84 -3.68
C GLN A 15 3.21 7.44 -3.78
N GLU A 16 4.53 7.36 -3.72
CA GLU A 16 5.21 6.06 -3.76
C GLU A 16 4.89 5.23 -2.53
N ALA A 17 4.78 5.86 -1.36
CA ALA A 17 4.43 5.14 -0.14
C ALA A 17 3.02 4.56 -0.22
N LEU A 18 2.07 5.28 -0.84
CA LEU A 18 0.74 4.75 -1.06
C LEU A 18 0.78 3.53 -1.98
N ILE A 19 1.60 3.59 -3.01
CA ILE A 19 1.79 2.45 -3.91
C ILE A 19 2.41 1.29 -3.16
N TYR A 20 3.37 1.55 -2.28
CA TYR A 20 3.99 0.51 -1.46
C TYR A 20 2.95 -0.24 -0.63
N ALA A 21 1.99 0.49 -0.05
CA ALA A 21 0.94 -0.15 0.75
C ALA A 21 0.11 -1.12 -0.09
N MET A 22 -0.24 -0.71 -1.31
CA MET A 22 -1.03 -1.55 -2.21
C MET A 22 -0.25 -2.75 -2.73
N VAL A 23 1.00 -2.52 -3.11
CA VAL A 23 1.86 -3.58 -3.64
C VAL A 23 2.16 -4.62 -2.55
N THR A 24 2.48 -4.17 -1.35
CA THR A 24 2.79 -5.09 -0.27
C THR A 24 1.59 -5.94 0.09
N LEU A 25 0.40 -5.33 0.13
CA LEU A 25 -0.83 -6.10 0.39
C LEU A 25 -0.99 -7.21 -0.65
N SER A 26 -0.77 -6.88 -1.93
CA SER A 26 -0.97 -7.84 -3.01
C SER A 26 0.06 -8.97 -3.00
N ALA A 27 1.27 -8.69 -2.52
CA ALA A 27 2.38 -9.63 -2.66
C ALA A 27 2.82 -10.26 -1.34
N VAL A 28 2.06 -10.08 -0.27
CA VAL A 28 2.50 -10.46 1.07
C VAL A 28 2.66 -11.98 1.22
N ASP A 29 1.88 -12.77 0.50
CA ASP A 29 1.95 -14.22 0.58
C ASP A 29 2.47 -14.87 -0.70
N ARG A 30 2.61 -14.12 -1.78
CA ARG A 30 3.08 -14.63 -3.07
C ARG A 30 3.36 -13.44 -3.97
N GLU A 31 3.87 -13.73 -5.15
CA GLU A 31 4.14 -12.67 -6.11
C GLU A 31 2.84 -12.03 -6.60
N MET A 32 2.91 -10.73 -6.81
CA MET A 32 1.77 -9.98 -7.34
C MET A 32 1.49 -10.40 -8.78
N THR A 33 0.21 -10.63 -9.08
CA THR A 33 -0.19 -11.01 -10.44
C THR A 33 -0.34 -9.78 -11.31
N ASP A 34 -0.39 -10.00 -12.64
CA ASP A 34 -0.64 -8.92 -13.59
C ASP A 34 -1.99 -8.25 -13.33
N ARG A 35 -2.97 -9.03 -12.92
CA ARG A 35 -4.29 -8.50 -12.62
C ARG A 35 -4.25 -7.56 -11.43
N GLU A 36 -3.50 -7.94 -10.40
CA GLU A 36 -3.33 -7.10 -9.23
C GLU A 36 -2.60 -5.81 -9.57
N LEU A 37 -1.55 -5.91 -10.38
CA LEU A 37 -0.84 -4.72 -10.82
C LEU A 37 -1.73 -3.79 -11.63
N ARG A 38 -2.60 -4.37 -12.46
CA ARG A 38 -3.54 -3.58 -13.26
C ARG A 38 -4.53 -2.85 -12.37
N LYS A 39 -5.01 -3.51 -11.32
CA LYS A 39 -5.92 -2.87 -10.37
C LYS A 39 -5.25 -1.67 -9.70
N ILE A 40 -4.01 -1.85 -9.28
CA ILE A 40 -3.25 -0.75 -8.68
C ILE A 40 -3.10 0.39 -9.69
N GLY A 41 -2.80 0.04 -10.95
CA GLY A 41 -2.70 1.04 -12.01
C GLY A 41 -3.97 1.84 -12.20
N ASP A 42 -5.12 1.18 -12.13
CA ASP A 42 -6.41 1.87 -12.25
C ASP A 42 -6.59 2.87 -11.11
N ILE A 43 -6.24 2.50 -9.91
CA ILE A 43 -6.34 3.40 -8.76
C ILE A 43 -5.40 4.59 -8.95
N VAL A 44 -4.17 4.35 -9.37
CA VAL A 44 -3.18 5.40 -9.58
C VAL A 44 -3.64 6.37 -10.67
N ASN A 45 -4.34 5.86 -11.68
CA ASN A 45 -4.79 6.70 -12.78
C ASN A 45 -6.04 7.51 -12.46
N THR A 46 -6.76 7.18 -11.39
CA THR A 46 -8.06 7.81 -11.16
C THR A 46 -8.15 8.67 -9.90
N LEU A 47 -7.36 8.37 -8.87
CA LEU A 47 -7.49 9.11 -7.63
C LEU A 47 -6.74 10.43 -7.65
N PRO A 48 -7.33 11.48 -7.07
CA PRO A 48 -6.71 12.81 -7.08
C PRO A 48 -5.33 12.86 -6.45
N ILE A 49 -5.08 12.01 -5.45
CA ILE A 49 -3.79 12.04 -4.75
C ILE A 49 -2.62 11.70 -5.69
N PHE A 50 -2.91 10.99 -6.78
CA PHE A 50 -1.88 10.62 -7.74
C PHE A 50 -1.76 11.60 -8.91
N GLY A 51 -2.38 12.77 -8.80
CA GLY A 51 -2.22 13.80 -9.81
C GLY A 51 -0.76 14.15 -9.99
N GLY A 52 -0.30 14.17 -11.23
CA GLY A 52 1.10 14.45 -11.53
C GLY A 52 2.04 13.27 -11.43
N PHE A 53 1.56 12.11 -10.95
CA PHE A 53 2.40 10.93 -10.89
C PHE A 53 2.53 10.32 -12.29
N ASP A 54 3.77 10.01 -12.68
CA ASP A 54 4.02 9.39 -13.98
C ASP A 54 3.72 7.89 -13.89
N THR A 55 2.62 7.47 -14.49
CA THR A 55 2.16 6.09 -14.42
C THR A 55 3.19 5.10 -14.97
N ASP A 56 4.04 5.55 -15.89
CA ASP A 56 5.09 4.69 -16.43
C ASP A 56 6.09 4.26 -15.36
N ARG A 57 6.13 4.96 -14.22
CA ARG A 57 7.02 4.61 -13.11
C ARG A 57 6.45 3.52 -12.20
N LEU A 58 5.19 3.13 -12.40
CA LEU A 58 4.52 2.22 -11.47
C LEU A 58 5.27 0.90 -11.29
N ILE A 59 5.70 0.28 -12.39
CA ILE A 59 6.42 -0.99 -12.30
C ILE A 59 7.73 -0.80 -11.54
N HIS A 60 8.41 0.30 -11.80
CA HIS A 60 9.67 0.59 -11.12
C HIS A 60 9.47 0.77 -9.61
N VAL A 61 8.41 1.47 -9.23
CA VAL A 61 8.08 1.68 -7.81
C VAL A 61 7.72 0.33 -7.17
N ALA A 62 6.95 -0.50 -7.87
CA ALA A 62 6.58 -1.82 -7.36
C ALA A 62 7.82 -2.70 -7.15
N GLU A 63 8.77 -2.63 -8.06
CA GLU A 63 10.01 -3.41 -7.94
C GLU A 63 10.86 -2.93 -6.76
N ALA A 64 10.91 -1.62 -6.55
CA ALA A 64 11.64 -1.08 -5.40
C ALA A 64 11.02 -1.55 -4.09
N CYS A 65 9.69 -1.58 -4.02
CA CYS A 65 8.98 -2.08 -2.86
C CYS A 65 9.30 -3.56 -2.64
N GLY A 66 9.25 -4.35 -3.71
CA GLY A 66 9.56 -5.78 -3.63
C GLY A 66 10.96 -6.04 -3.13
N ALA A 67 11.90 -5.20 -3.50
CA ALA A 67 13.28 -5.34 -3.04
C ALA A 67 13.37 -5.21 -1.52
N ILE A 68 12.60 -4.28 -0.94
CA ILE A 68 12.58 -4.11 0.51
C ILE A 68 11.94 -5.33 1.19
N THR A 69 10.82 -5.80 0.67
CA THR A 69 10.07 -6.88 1.31
C THR A 69 10.82 -8.21 1.28
N ARG A 70 11.76 -8.38 0.34
CA ARG A 70 12.54 -9.62 0.27
C ARG A 70 13.70 -9.68 1.25
N GLU A 71 14.01 -8.56 1.91
CA GLU A 71 15.07 -8.52 2.89
C GLU A 71 14.63 -9.19 4.19
N THR A 72 15.58 -9.51 5.06
CA THR A 72 15.28 -9.98 6.40
C THR A 72 14.51 -8.87 7.11
N ASP A 73 13.39 -9.21 7.73
CA ASP A 73 12.48 -8.23 8.37
C ASP A 73 11.92 -7.23 7.37
N GLY A 74 11.84 -7.63 6.10
CA GLY A 74 11.39 -6.73 5.04
C GLY A 74 10.00 -6.17 5.25
N LEU A 75 9.09 -6.97 5.82
CA LEU A 75 7.74 -6.49 6.06
C LEU A 75 7.75 -5.35 7.09
N HIS A 76 8.51 -5.52 8.16
CA HIS A 76 8.62 -4.48 9.17
C HIS A 76 9.24 -3.22 8.57
N GLU A 77 10.23 -3.41 7.74
CA GLU A 77 10.92 -2.29 7.11
C GLU A 77 10.03 -1.51 6.16
N VAL A 78 9.26 -2.19 5.33
CA VAL A 78 8.36 -1.49 4.41
C VAL A 78 7.26 -0.75 5.17
N LEU A 79 6.78 -1.32 6.27
CA LEU A 79 5.80 -0.63 7.10
C LEU A 79 6.38 0.66 7.68
N THR A 80 7.64 0.62 8.12
CA THR A 80 8.31 1.81 8.64
C THR A 80 8.47 2.86 7.56
N VAL A 81 8.86 2.44 6.36
CA VAL A 81 9.01 3.37 5.23
C VAL A 81 7.68 4.04 4.91
N ILE A 82 6.61 3.26 4.85
CA ILE A 82 5.28 3.81 4.56
C ILE A 82 4.88 4.84 5.60
N ALA A 83 5.00 4.48 6.88
CA ALA A 83 4.58 5.38 7.94
C ALA A 83 5.41 6.66 7.97
N THR A 84 6.71 6.54 7.68
CA THR A 84 7.61 7.69 7.72
C THR A 84 7.40 8.62 6.53
N ALA A 85 7.14 8.07 5.36
CA ALA A 85 7.01 8.87 4.14
C ALA A 85 5.66 9.59 4.04
N LEU A 86 4.64 9.12 4.74
CA LEU A 86 3.31 9.68 4.62
C LEU A 86 3.04 10.75 5.68
N PRO A 87 2.58 11.94 5.27
CA PRO A 87 2.06 12.88 6.25
C PRO A 87 0.81 12.28 6.89
N LYS A 88 0.54 12.69 8.10
CA LYS A 88 -0.55 12.10 8.89
C LYS A 88 -1.89 12.13 8.17
N LYS A 89 -2.14 13.18 7.41
CA LYS A 89 -3.42 13.32 6.71
C LYS A 89 -3.64 12.24 5.64
N LEU A 90 -2.58 11.53 5.24
CA LEU A 90 -2.69 10.46 4.25
C LEU A 90 -2.65 9.07 4.86
N HIS A 91 -2.61 8.96 6.19
CA HIS A 91 -2.59 7.64 6.84
C HIS A 91 -3.87 6.87 6.57
N GLU A 92 -5.02 7.53 6.66
CA GLU A 92 -6.29 6.88 6.34
C GLU A 92 -6.36 6.50 4.87
N THR A 93 -5.82 7.35 4.01
CA THR A 93 -5.79 7.07 2.57
C THR A 93 -5.01 5.79 2.29
N ALA A 94 -3.85 5.64 2.92
CA ALA A 94 -3.03 4.45 2.72
C ALA A 94 -3.78 3.18 3.12
N TYR A 95 -4.44 3.22 4.29
CA TYR A 95 -5.22 2.08 4.74
C TYR A 95 -6.37 1.79 3.80
N ALA A 96 -7.07 2.85 3.36
CA ALA A 96 -8.21 2.70 2.45
C ALA A 96 -7.79 2.07 1.13
N LEU A 97 -6.64 2.46 0.61
CA LEU A 97 -6.16 1.91 -0.67
C LEU A 97 -5.77 0.45 -0.54
N ALA A 98 -5.12 0.07 0.56
CA ALA A 98 -4.79 -1.33 0.79
C ALA A 98 -6.06 -2.17 0.93
N VAL A 99 -7.06 -1.67 1.66
CA VAL A 99 -8.34 -2.35 1.83
C VAL A 99 -9.06 -2.48 0.48
N GLU A 100 -8.97 -1.45 -0.35
CA GLU A 100 -9.59 -1.47 -1.67
C GLU A 100 -9.03 -2.60 -2.53
N VAL A 101 -7.70 -2.75 -2.53
CA VAL A 101 -7.04 -3.80 -3.29
C VAL A 101 -7.44 -5.17 -2.75
N ALA A 102 -7.47 -5.32 -1.43
CA ALA A 102 -7.86 -6.59 -0.81
C ALA A 102 -9.31 -6.94 -1.15
N ALA A 103 -10.21 -5.96 -1.11
CA ALA A 103 -11.62 -6.19 -1.35
C ALA A 103 -11.91 -6.56 -2.80
N ALA A 104 -11.09 -6.08 -3.72
CA ALA A 104 -11.27 -6.39 -5.13
C ALA A 104 -10.95 -7.86 -5.43
N ASP A 105 -10.19 -8.52 -4.55
CA ASP A 105 -9.89 -9.93 -4.68
C ASP A 105 -10.89 -10.70 -3.84
N LEU A 106 -11.64 -11.62 -4.46
CA LEU A 106 -12.65 -12.38 -3.76
C LEU A 106 -12.07 -13.40 -2.77
N HIS A 107 -10.76 -13.64 -2.85
CA HIS A 107 -10.08 -14.58 -1.96
C HIS A 107 -9.01 -13.88 -1.14
N VAL A 108 -9.42 -13.32 -0.01
CA VAL A 108 -8.49 -12.62 0.87
C VAL A 108 -7.82 -13.64 1.78
N GLU A 109 -6.49 -13.72 1.70
CA GLU A 109 -5.72 -14.68 2.47
C GLU A 109 -5.43 -14.17 3.87
N GLN A 110 -5.08 -15.10 4.77
CA GLN A 110 -4.73 -14.76 6.14
C GLN A 110 -3.59 -13.76 6.21
N GLU A 111 -2.60 -13.91 5.33
CA GLU A 111 -1.45 -13.04 5.30
C GLU A 111 -1.83 -11.62 4.93
N GLU A 112 -2.82 -11.47 4.04
CA GLU A 112 -3.31 -10.15 3.67
C GLU A 112 -4.04 -9.50 4.83
N LEU A 113 -4.85 -10.26 5.55
CA LEU A 113 -5.55 -9.74 6.72
C LEU A 113 -4.54 -9.31 7.79
N ARG A 114 -3.50 -10.11 7.97
CA ARG A 114 -2.45 -9.79 8.93
C ARG A 114 -1.72 -8.50 8.54
N PHE A 115 -1.43 -8.36 7.25
CA PHE A 115 -0.78 -7.13 6.79
C PHE A 115 -1.67 -5.91 7.05
N LEU A 116 -2.97 -6.03 6.81
CA LEU A 116 -3.89 -4.92 7.07
C LEU A 116 -3.90 -4.53 8.54
N GLU A 117 -3.85 -5.51 9.45
CA GLU A 117 -3.76 -5.21 10.87
C GLU A 117 -2.49 -4.44 11.20
N LEU A 118 -1.37 -4.90 10.66
CA LEU A 118 -0.08 -4.25 10.91
C LEU A 118 -0.05 -2.84 10.33
N LEU A 119 -0.60 -2.67 9.14
CA LEU A 119 -0.65 -1.37 8.50
C LEU A 119 -1.51 -0.40 9.32
N ARG A 120 -2.66 -0.87 9.77
CA ARG A 120 -3.54 -0.06 10.58
C ARG A 120 -2.84 0.40 11.86
N ASP A 121 -2.10 -0.52 12.49
CA ASP A 121 -1.39 -0.21 13.71
C ASP A 121 -0.28 0.81 13.50
N VAL A 122 0.54 0.62 12.48
CA VAL A 122 1.69 1.50 12.24
C VAL A 122 1.23 2.89 11.80
N LEU A 123 0.07 2.97 11.14
CA LEU A 123 -0.50 4.26 10.72
C LEU A 123 -1.43 4.86 11.76
N ASP A 124 -1.68 4.14 12.85
CA ASP A 124 -2.52 4.61 13.94
C ASP A 124 -3.92 5.03 13.46
N VAL A 125 -4.51 4.21 12.61
CA VAL A 125 -5.88 4.45 12.12
C VAL A 125 -6.83 3.95 13.20
N ASP A 126 -7.72 4.80 13.67
CA ASP A 126 -8.59 4.44 14.79
C ASP A 126 -9.62 3.40 14.37
N THR A 127 -10.19 2.73 15.37
CA THR A 127 -11.08 1.60 15.16
C THR A 127 -12.31 1.96 14.33
N LEU A 128 -12.90 3.10 14.61
CA LEU A 128 -14.12 3.51 13.92
C LEU A 128 -13.83 3.83 12.46
N THR A 129 -12.75 4.57 12.21
CA THR A 129 -12.34 4.91 10.86
C THR A 129 -12.02 3.65 10.06
N ALA A 130 -11.27 2.72 10.66
CA ALA A 130 -10.92 1.48 9.99
C ALA A 130 -12.17 0.68 9.63
N ALA A 131 -13.12 0.59 10.56
CA ALA A 131 -14.36 -0.15 10.31
C ALA A 131 -15.17 0.50 9.19
N ALA A 132 -15.21 1.82 9.15
CA ALA A 132 -15.94 2.52 8.10
C ALA A 132 -15.33 2.28 6.72
N ILE A 133 -14.00 2.31 6.66
CA ILE A 133 -13.27 2.04 5.42
C ILE A 133 -13.57 0.62 4.93
N GLU A 134 -13.47 -0.36 5.83
CA GLU A 134 -13.70 -1.76 5.50
C GLU A 134 -15.14 -2.00 5.04
N ARG A 135 -16.08 -1.37 5.72
CA ARG A 135 -17.50 -1.53 5.38
C ARG A 135 -17.78 -0.96 3.99
N GLY A 136 -17.22 0.21 3.68
CA GLY A 136 -17.39 0.83 2.38
C GLY A 136 -16.83 -0.02 1.26
N ALA A 137 -15.63 -0.57 1.47
CA ALA A 137 -15.02 -1.44 0.46
C ALA A 137 -15.87 -2.69 0.26
N ARG A 138 -16.33 -3.30 1.35
CA ARG A 138 -17.14 -4.51 1.27
C ARG A 138 -18.42 -4.25 0.49
N ALA A 139 -19.03 -3.09 0.70
CA ALA A 139 -20.26 -2.73 0.01
C ALA A 139 -20.04 -2.58 -1.50
N ARG A 140 -18.89 -1.99 -1.89
CA ARG A 140 -18.61 -1.76 -3.31
C ARG A 140 -18.33 -3.05 -4.08
N TYR A 141 -17.78 -4.06 -3.42
CA TYR A 141 -17.38 -5.30 -4.09
C TYR A 141 -18.33 -6.46 -3.82
N ARG A 142 -19.54 -6.14 -3.37
CA ARG A 142 -20.58 -7.14 -3.18
C ARG A 142 -21.03 -7.70 -4.51
N THR A 143 -21.29 -8.99 -4.58
CA THR A 143 -21.81 -9.61 -5.79
C THR A 143 -23.22 -10.14 -5.55
N LEU A 144 -23.91 -10.54 -6.64
CA LEU A 144 -25.27 -11.11 -6.55
C LEU A 144 -25.21 -12.55 -6.07
#